data_8c51ef992aa65738233c4fd5e3a58854
#
_entry.id   8c51ef992aa65738233c4fd5e3a58854
#
_cell.length_a   1.000
_cell.length_b   1.000
_cell.length_c   1.000
_cell.angle_alpha   90.00
_cell.angle_beta   90.00
_cell.angle_gamma   90.00
#
_symmetry.space_group_name_H-M   'P 1'
#
loop_
_entity.id
_entity.type
_entity.pdbx_description
1 polymer ?
#
loop_
_entity_poly.entity_id
_entity_poly.type
_entity_poly.pdbx_seq_one_letter_code
_entity_poly.pdbx_strand_id
1 'polypeptide(L)'
;MRLVTPGRLLALGAVLLAVAFALYVIPSNEYIFLPDKAHPVAPLVTVQGGHDPVHGGVYFVDVVVRKATILEKLFGGLHKGADLYPASAVNPPGVNDQQLRRIDLQDMSHSQQVAAAVALRAAGKHVVLRSIGAQIDEVAPGLPAVGKLEPDDVIVAINGKRVQSKNDVFTAMSSHKIGDTVSFTVRRGKQTFVERMRTVSSGGKSPHAIVGVVVETAVDIHLPLHVSIDAGGVGGPSAGLAFAIQVLAELEPDVLHGHKIAATGEIEPNGAVEPIGGVKQKTIGALIDEIAPGFPAVGKL
;
A
#
# COMPACT_ATOMS: atom_id res chain seq x y z
N MET A 1 -57.15 10.73 21.85
CA MET A 1 -55.80 10.08 21.71
C MET A 1 -56.02 8.64 21.21
N ARG A 2 -55.72 8.31 19.97
CA ARG A 2 -55.82 6.93 19.47
C ARG A 2 -54.66 6.12 20.04
N LEU A 3 -54.96 5.20 20.96
CA LEU A 3 -53.97 4.27 21.54
C LEU A 3 -53.38 3.41 20.40
N VAL A 4 -52.04 3.41 20.28
CA VAL A 4 -51.35 2.59 19.32
C VAL A 4 -51.54 1.12 19.72
N THR A 5 -52.09 0.31 18.85
CA THR A 5 -52.36 -1.12 19.14
C THR A 5 -51.00 -1.87 19.21
N PRO A 6 -50.86 -2.90 20.08
CA PRO A 6 -49.63 -3.70 20.19
C PRO A 6 -49.13 -4.24 18.86
N GLY A 7 -50.03 -4.66 17.96
CA GLY A 7 -49.66 -5.12 16.62
C GLY A 7 -49.00 -4.05 15.73
N ARG A 8 -49.41 -2.78 15.87
CA ARG A 8 -48.78 -1.67 15.14
C ARG A 8 -47.36 -1.35 15.67
N LEU A 9 -47.18 -1.49 17.00
CA LEU A 9 -45.84 -1.34 17.59
C LEU A 9 -44.87 -2.44 17.15
N LEU A 10 -45.36 -3.70 17.08
CA LEU A 10 -44.57 -4.82 16.58
C LEU A 10 -44.24 -4.65 15.09
N ALA A 11 -45.19 -4.22 14.28
CA ALA A 11 -44.96 -3.96 12.85
C ALA A 11 -43.94 -2.81 12.66
N LEU A 12 -44.06 -1.74 13.42
CA LEU A 12 -43.07 -0.64 13.39
C LEU A 12 -41.67 -1.11 13.81
N GLY A 13 -41.58 -1.91 14.88
CA GLY A 13 -40.32 -2.50 15.33
C GLY A 13 -39.68 -3.39 14.27
N ALA A 14 -40.48 -4.25 13.61
CA ALA A 14 -40.01 -5.09 12.51
C ALA A 14 -39.47 -4.27 11.31
N VAL A 15 -40.15 -3.19 10.95
CA VAL A 15 -39.73 -2.27 9.87
C VAL A 15 -38.43 -1.58 10.25
N LEU A 16 -38.31 -1.06 11.49
CA LEU A 16 -37.06 -0.42 11.96
C LEU A 16 -35.89 -1.39 11.95
N LEU A 17 -36.09 -2.63 12.38
CA LEU A 17 -35.05 -3.66 12.33
C LEU A 17 -34.66 -3.99 10.90
N ALA A 18 -35.63 -4.11 9.98
CA ALA A 18 -35.33 -4.36 8.56
C ALA A 18 -34.56 -3.20 7.93
N VAL A 19 -34.91 -1.96 8.25
CA VAL A 19 -34.16 -0.76 7.80
C VAL A 19 -32.75 -0.75 8.37
N ALA A 20 -32.60 -0.99 9.69
CA ALA A 20 -31.30 -1.03 10.33
C ALA A 20 -30.39 -2.14 9.71
N PHE A 21 -30.98 -3.31 9.46
CA PHE A 21 -30.29 -4.40 8.79
C PHE A 21 -29.88 -4.03 7.35
N ALA A 22 -30.77 -3.39 6.59
CA ALA A 22 -30.44 -2.92 5.25
C ALA A 22 -29.30 -1.90 5.25
N LEU A 23 -29.32 -0.93 6.17
CA LEU A 23 -28.26 0.05 6.34
C LEU A 23 -26.92 -0.60 6.74
N TYR A 24 -26.97 -1.70 7.49
CA TYR A 24 -25.79 -2.46 7.92
C TYR A 24 -25.19 -3.31 6.79
N VAL A 25 -26.00 -3.83 5.87
CA VAL A 25 -25.53 -4.74 4.81
C VAL A 25 -25.18 -4.02 3.52
N ILE A 26 -25.89 -2.93 3.19
CA ILE A 26 -25.70 -2.22 1.91
C ILE A 26 -24.39 -1.42 1.95
N PRO A 27 -23.44 -1.67 1.01
CA PRO A 27 -22.20 -0.90 0.95
C PRO A 27 -22.47 0.53 0.45
N SER A 28 -21.73 1.47 0.99
CA SER A 28 -21.72 2.86 0.53
C SER A 28 -20.66 3.08 -0.57
N ASN A 29 -20.51 4.32 -1.01
CA ASN A 29 -19.47 4.75 -1.94
C ASN A 29 -18.18 5.25 -1.24
N GLU A 30 -18.01 4.95 0.04
CA GLU A 30 -16.84 5.30 0.84
C GLU A 30 -16.12 4.04 1.34
N TYR A 31 -14.84 4.18 1.62
CA TYR A 31 -14.03 3.15 2.27
C TYR A 31 -13.86 3.49 3.74
N ILE A 32 -13.91 2.47 4.58
CA ILE A 32 -13.56 2.58 5.99
C ILE A 32 -12.18 1.96 6.24
N PHE A 33 -11.35 2.69 6.95
CA PHE A 33 -10.02 2.28 7.40
C PHE A 33 -10.12 1.94 8.87
N LEU A 34 -9.89 0.69 9.22
CA LEU A 34 -10.01 0.17 10.58
C LEU A 34 -8.63 -0.22 11.11
N PRO A 35 -8.33 0.05 12.40
CA PRO A 35 -7.15 -0.52 13.03
C PRO A 35 -7.20 -2.05 12.97
N ASP A 36 -6.09 -2.69 12.61
CA ASP A 36 -5.87 -4.11 12.82
C ASP A 36 -4.77 -4.31 13.86
N LYS A 37 -4.68 -5.50 14.42
CA LYS A 37 -3.65 -5.87 15.39
C LYS A 37 -2.27 -5.93 14.73
N ALA A 38 -1.22 -5.86 15.54
CA ALA A 38 0.12 -6.10 15.07
C ALA A 38 0.37 -7.61 14.83
N HIS A 39 1.05 -7.92 13.74
CA HIS A 39 1.32 -9.30 13.32
C HIS A 39 2.81 -9.62 13.46
N PRO A 40 3.20 -10.74 14.09
CA PRO A 40 4.61 -11.12 14.18
C PRO A 40 5.17 -11.44 12.79
N VAL A 41 6.38 -10.94 12.51
CA VAL A 41 7.04 -11.12 11.20
C VAL A 41 7.83 -12.41 11.12
N ALA A 42 8.39 -12.90 12.22
CA ALA A 42 9.22 -14.11 12.24
C ALA A 42 8.61 -15.34 11.55
N PRO A 43 7.31 -15.66 11.71
CA PRO A 43 6.73 -16.82 11.01
C PRO A 43 6.63 -16.63 9.47
N LEU A 44 6.79 -15.42 8.98
CA LEU A 44 6.63 -15.06 7.57
C LEU A 44 7.96 -14.96 6.82
N VAL A 45 9.09 -14.95 7.54
CA VAL A 45 10.42 -14.76 6.98
C VAL A 45 11.27 -16.02 7.19
N THR A 46 12.10 -16.34 6.22
CA THR A 46 13.13 -17.37 6.32
C THR A 46 14.36 -16.91 5.55
N VAL A 47 15.49 -16.88 6.22
CA VAL A 47 16.79 -16.51 5.64
C VAL A 47 17.72 -17.73 5.67
N GLN A 48 18.36 -18.03 4.54
CA GLN A 48 19.33 -19.13 4.46
C GLN A 48 20.49 -18.89 5.45
N GLY A 49 20.63 -19.79 6.43
CA GLY A 49 21.65 -19.69 7.49
C GLY A 49 21.31 -18.66 8.57
N GLY A 50 20.11 -18.09 8.54
CA GLY A 50 19.58 -17.21 9.59
C GLY A 50 18.92 -18.01 10.71
N HIS A 51 18.68 -17.34 11.83
CA HIS A 51 17.97 -17.89 12.99
C HIS A 51 17.10 -16.79 13.59
N ASP A 52 15.91 -17.16 14.03
CA ASP A 52 15.04 -16.23 14.75
C ASP A 52 15.75 -15.66 15.99
N PRO A 53 15.58 -14.36 16.29
CA PRO A 53 16.12 -13.76 17.49
C PRO A 53 15.54 -14.45 18.74
N VAL A 54 16.41 -14.80 19.69
CA VAL A 54 16.01 -15.51 20.94
C VAL A 54 15.14 -14.64 21.83
N HIS A 55 15.36 -13.33 21.79
CA HIS A 55 14.65 -12.33 22.59
C HIS A 55 14.19 -11.18 21.73
N GLY A 56 13.02 -10.61 22.07
CA GLY A 56 12.41 -9.55 21.30
C GLY A 56 11.53 -10.08 20.17
N GLY A 57 11.33 -9.28 19.14
CA GLY A 57 10.58 -9.65 17.93
C GLY A 57 10.16 -8.46 17.11
N VAL A 58 9.96 -8.68 15.81
CA VAL A 58 9.49 -7.68 14.87
C VAL A 58 8.04 -7.94 14.53
N TYR A 59 7.26 -6.88 14.47
CA TYR A 59 5.84 -6.90 14.13
C TYR A 59 5.57 -5.88 13.03
N PHE A 60 4.76 -6.24 12.05
CA PHE A 60 4.19 -5.26 11.14
C PHE A 60 2.77 -4.89 11.58
N VAL A 61 2.33 -3.71 11.19
CA VAL A 61 0.99 -3.19 11.44
C VAL A 61 0.34 -2.81 10.13
N ASP A 62 -0.89 -3.22 9.96
CA ASP A 62 -1.68 -2.94 8.77
C ASP A 62 -3.01 -2.23 9.09
N VAL A 63 -3.83 -2.08 8.09
CA VAL A 63 -5.13 -1.42 8.17
C VAL A 63 -6.12 -2.27 7.40
N VAL A 64 -7.23 -2.62 8.02
CA VAL A 64 -8.34 -3.23 7.28
C VAL A 64 -9.04 -2.16 6.47
N VAL A 65 -8.95 -2.27 5.15
CA VAL A 65 -9.61 -1.37 4.20
C VAL A 65 -10.73 -2.10 3.49
N ARG A 66 -11.96 -1.59 3.61
CA ARG A 66 -13.14 -2.14 2.93
C ARG A 66 -14.17 -1.06 2.65
N LYS A 67 -15.14 -1.35 1.78
CA LYS A 67 -16.28 -0.45 1.63
C LYS A 67 -17.02 -0.31 2.95
N ALA A 68 -17.28 0.93 3.34
CA ALA A 68 -18.13 1.24 4.47
C ALA A 68 -19.58 0.89 4.14
N THR A 69 -20.35 0.43 5.11
CA THR A 69 -21.80 0.30 4.97
C THR A 69 -22.47 1.68 5.05
N ILE A 70 -23.73 1.77 4.65
CA ILE A 70 -24.50 3.02 4.80
C ILE A 70 -24.59 3.40 6.28
N LEU A 71 -24.74 2.44 7.18
CA LEU A 71 -24.78 2.67 8.61
C LEU A 71 -23.47 3.30 9.13
N GLU A 72 -22.32 2.75 8.73
CA GLU A 72 -21.00 3.29 9.11
C GLU A 72 -20.75 4.69 8.53
N LYS A 73 -21.24 4.94 7.31
CA LYS A 73 -21.18 6.27 6.70
C LYS A 73 -22.00 7.31 7.46
N LEU A 74 -23.19 6.94 7.92
CA LEU A 74 -24.08 7.84 8.69
C LEU A 74 -23.59 8.05 10.13
N PHE A 75 -22.97 7.04 10.72
CA PHE A 75 -22.52 7.01 12.10
C PHE A 75 -21.03 6.68 12.19
N GLY A 76 -20.17 7.57 11.68
CA GLY A 76 -18.73 7.37 11.57
C GLY A 76 -17.98 7.04 12.88
N GLY A 77 -18.64 7.17 14.04
CA GLY A 77 -18.08 6.82 15.35
C GLY A 77 -18.33 5.37 15.81
N LEU A 78 -18.93 4.51 14.98
CA LEU A 78 -19.25 3.13 15.35
C LEU A 78 -17.99 2.27 15.65
N HIS A 79 -16.89 2.57 15.01
CA HIS A 79 -15.62 1.86 15.22
C HIS A 79 -14.56 2.83 15.76
N LYS A 80 -14.02 2.51 16.93
CA LYS A 80 -12.96 3.31 17.54
C LYS A 80 -11.72 3.34 16.65
N GLY A 81 -11.24 4.54 16.33
CA GLY A 81 -10.07 4.74 15.50
C GLY A 81 -10.29 4.63 13.99
N ALA A 82 -11.52 4.35 13.53
CA ALA A 82 -11.85 4.32 12.12
C ALA A 82 -11.80 5.72 11.49
N ASP A 83 -11.49 5.75 10.18
CA ASP A 83 -11.67 6.91 9.32
C ASP A 83 -12.39 6.50 8.03
N LEU A 84 -13.17 7.43 7.47
CA LEU A 84 -13.90 7.24 6.21
C LEU A 84 -13.24 8.07 5.10
N TYR A 85 -13.04 7.44 3.95
CA TYR A 85 -12.48 8.08 2.77
C TYR A 85 -13.37 7.86 1.55
N PRO A 86 -13.58 8.87 0.69
CA PRO A 86 -14.28 8.69 -0.57
C PRO A 86 -13.47 7.76 -1.50
N ALA A 87 -14.16 6.99 -2.34
CA ALA A 87 -13.52 6.07 -3.28
C ALA A 87 -12.44 6.75 -4.15
N SER A 88 -12.65 8.01 -4.52
CA SER A 88 -11.68 8.79 -5.31
C SER A 88 -10.39 9.16 -4.56
N ALA A 89 -10.34 8.97 -3.25
CA ALA A 89 -9.13 9.16 -2.44
C ALA A 89 -8.37 7.85 -2.19
N VAL A 90 -9.00 6.71 -2.47
CA VAL A 90 -8.43 5.37 -2.25
C VAL A 90 -8.02 4.75 -3.59
N ASN A 91 -8.93 4.77 -4.57
CA ASN A 91 -8.68 4.16 -5.86
C ASN A 91 -8.01 5.17 -6.83
N PRO A 92 -6.93 4.79 -7.51
CA PRO A 92 -6.41 5.56 -8.63
C PRO A 92 -7.48 5.79 -9.70
N PRO A 93 -7.45 6.91 -10.43
CA PRO A 93 -8.42 7.20 -11.48
C PRO A 93 -8.52 6.07 -12.50
N GLY A 94 -9.75 5.57 -12.73
CA GLY A 94 -10.00 4.48 -13.68
C GLY A 94 -9.76 3.07 -13.16
N VAL A 95 -9.22 2.89 -11.94
CA VAL A 95 -8.94 1.60 -11.31
C VAL A 95 -10.12 1.17 -10.45
N ASN A 96 -10.60 -0.06 -10.66
CA ASN A 96 -11.65 -0.67 -9.83
C ASN A 96 -11.05 -1.47 -8.65
N ASP A 97 -11.90 -1.92 -7.71
CA ASP A 97 -11.47 -2.61 -6.50
C ASP A 97 -10.67 -3.89 -6.77
N GLN A 98 -11.00 -4.62 -7.84
CA GLN A 98 -10.29 -5.85 -8.21
C GLN A 98 -8.90 -5.56 -8.78
N GLN A 99 -8.79 -4.50 -9.58
CA GLN A 99 -7.51 -4.02 -10.09
C GLN A 99 -6.65 -3.48 -8.96
N LEU A 100 -7.24 -2.66 -8.06
CA LEU A 100 -6.54 -2.16 -6.87
C LEU A 100 -5.98 -3.31 -6.03
N ARG A 101 -6.79 -4.35 -5.79
CA ARG A 101 -6.32 -5.52 -5.03
C ARG A 101 -5.13 -6.22 -5.69
N ARG A 102 -5.09 -6.30 -7.04
CA ARG A 102 -3.93 -6.87 -7.74
C ARG A 102 -2.69 -6.00 -7.59
N ILE A 103 -2.85 -4.68 -7.72
CA ILE A 103 -1.78 -3.70 -7.50
C ILE A 103 -1.22 -3.86 -6.10
N ASP A 104 -2.07 -3.85 -5.06
CA ASP A 104 -1.66 -4.01 -3.66
C ASP A 104 -0.83 -5.29 -3.43
N LEU A 105 -1.20 -6.41 -4.08
CA LEU A 105 -0.47 -7.68 -3.97
C LEU A 105 0.88 -7.64 -4.72
N GLN A 106 0.94 -6.96 -5.86
CA GLN A 106 2.19 -6.74 -6.61
C GLN A 106 3.13 -5.84 -5.81
N ASP A 107 2.64 -4.74 -5.25
CA ASP A 107 3.39 -3.83 -4.40
C ASP A 107 3.97 -4.55 -3.18
N MET A 108 3.19 -5.44 -2.55
CA MET A 108 3.67 -6.27 -1.45
C MET A 108 4.80 -7.20 -1.90
N SER A 109 4.64 -7.89 -3.06
CA SER A 109 5.67 -8.77 -3.60
C SER A 109 6.97 -8.02 -3.92
N HIS A 110 6.84 -6.83 -4.50
CA HIS A 110 7.98 -5.93 -4.75
C HIS A 110 8.65 -5.51 -3.44
N SER A 111 7.87 -5.06 -2.46
CA SER A 111 8.35 -4.63 -1.15
C SER A 111 9.12 -5.73 -0.42
N GLN A 112 8.68 -7.00 -0.51
CA GLN A 112 9.39 -8.15 0.05
C GLN A 112 10.78 -8.33 -0.58
N GLN A 113 10.89 -8.20 -1.89
CA GLN A 113 12.17 -8.33 -2.62
C GLN A 113 13.14 -7.20 -2.25
N VAL A 114 12.64 -5.96 -2.21
CA VAL A 114 13.46 -4.79 -1.82
C VAL A 114 13.88 -4.90 -0.36
N ALA A 115 12.98 -5.31 0.54
CA ALA A 115 13.28 -5.50 1.96
C ALA A 115 14.40 -6.52 2.18
N ALA A 116 14.33 -7.67 1.51
CA ALA A 116 15.38 -8.70 1.56
C ALA A 116 16.73 -8.13 1.07
N ALA A 117 16.73 -7.43 -0.06
CA ALA A 117 17.94 -6.85 -0.64
C ALA A 117 18.58 -5.80 0.25
N VAL A 118 17.78 -4.88 0.81
CA VAL A 118 18.26 -3.82 1.69
C VAL A 118 18.79 -4.40 2.99
N ALA A 119 18.10 -5.35 3.60
CA ALA A 119 18.53 -6.01 4.82
C ALA A 119 19.84 -6.79 4.65
N LEU A 120 19.96 -7.60 3.60
CA LEU A 120 21.20 -8.31 3.29
C LEU A 120 22.37 -7.35 3.06
N ARG A 121 22.14 -6.22 2.39
CA ARG A 121 23.16 -5.20 2.21
C ARG A 121 23.55 -4.55 3.54
N ALA A 122 22.59 -4.27 4.42
CA ALA A 122 22.84 -3.76 5.76
C ALA A 122 23.67 -4.74 6.61
N ALA A 123 23.43 -6.07 6.46
CA ALA A 123 24.25 -7.13 7.06
C ALA A 123 25.60 -7.37 6.35
N GLY A 124 26.07 -6.41 5.54
CA GLY A 124 27.38 -6.48 4.87
C GLY A 124 27.46 -7.50 3.73
N LYS A 125 26.36 -8.05 3.25
CA LYS A 125 26.38 -8.99 2.11
C LYS A 125 26.46 -8.25 0.78
N HIS A 126 27.13 -8.83 -0.19
CA HIS A 126 27.23 -8.25 -1.52
C HIS A 126 25.93 -8.48 -2.31
N VAL A 127 25.06 -7.48 -2.32
CA VAL A 127 23.78 -7.48 -3.02
C VAL A 127 23.85 -6.57 -4.24
N VAL A 128 23.46 -7.07 -5.40
CA VAL A 128 23.19 -6.22 -6.56
C VAL A 128 21.74 -5.74 -6.45
N LEU A 129 21.59 -4.44 -6.28
CA LEU A 129 20.30 -3.77 -6.17
C LEU A 129 20.37 -2.45 -6.94
N ARG A 130 19.72 -2.38 -8.09
CA ARG A 130 19.75 -1.22 -8.98
C ARG A 130 18.34 -0.84 -9.39
N SER A 131 18.00 0.43 -9.21
CA SER A 131 16.79 0.99 -9.81
C SER A 131 17.01 1.19 -11.31
N ILE A 132 16.12 0.65 -12.12
CA ILE A 132 16.25 0.61 -13.60
C ILE A 132 15.17 1.38 -14.33
N GLY A 133 14.27 2.05 -13.61
CA GLY A 133 13.16 2.85 -14.13
C GLY A 133 11.93 2.79 -13.26
N ALA A 134 10.77 3.03 -13.84
CA ALA A 134 9.47 2.83 -13.22
C ALA A 134 8.68 1.80 -14.03
N GLN A 135 8.36 0.65 -13.44
CA GLN A 135 7.54 -0.40 -14.04
C GLN A 135 6.08 -0.02 -13.98
N ILE A 136 5.35 -0.33 -15.02
CA ILE A 136 3.89 -0.17 -15.08
C ILE A 136 3.25 -1.42 -14.51
N ASP A 137 2.50 -1.27 -13.42
CA ASP A 137 1.74 -2.36 -12.80
C ASP A 137 0.35 -2.48 -13.40
N GLU A 138 -0.27 -1.34 -13.77
CA GLU A 138 -1.61 -1.33 -14.34
C GLU A 138 -1.77 -0.16 -15.32
N VAL A 139 -2.54 -0.40 -16.39
CA VAL A 139 -3.00 0.63 -17.32
C VAL A 139 -4.50 0.83 -17.14
N ALA A 140 -4.87 1.99 -16.63
CA ALA A 140 -6.26 2.31 -16.31
C ALA A 140 -7.12 2.41 -17.58
N PRO A 141 -8.25 1.69 -17.66
CA PRO A 141 -9.09 1.67 -18.86
C PRO A 141 -9.68 3.05 -19.18
N GLY A 142 -9.81 3.34 -20.48
CA GLY A 142 -10.38 4.60 -20.98
C GLY A 142 -9.44 5.81 -20.88
N LEU A 143 -8.18 5.63 -20.46
CA LEU A 143 -7.18 6.70 -20.34
C LEU A 143 -6.13 6.61 -21.47
N PRO A 144 -5.35 7.69 -21.71
CA PRO A 144 -4.46 7.82 -22.88
C PRO A 144 -3.41 6.75 -23.07
N ALA A 145 -3.02 6.04 -22.00
CA ALA A 145 -2.02 4.96 -22.08
C ALA A 145 -2.56 3.66 -22.69
N VAL A 146 -3.89 3.48 -22.76
CA VAL A 146 -4.51 2.26 -23.31
C VAL A 146 -4.10 2.07 -24.78
N GLY A 147 -3.64 0.84 -25.09
CA GLY A 147 -3.19 0.44 -26.42
C GLY A 147 -1.81 0.99 -26.83
N LYS A 148 -1.14 1.72 -25.94
CA LYS A 148 0.23 2.24 -26.13
C LYS A 148 1.20 1.63 -25.13
N LEU A 149 0.78 1.54 -23.89
CA LEU A 149 1.54 0.97 -22.78
C LEU A 149 0.84 -0.26 -22.24
N GLU A 150 1.63 -1.17 -21.67
CA GLU A 150 1.16 -2.44 -21.11
C GLU A 150 1.76 -2.64 -19.71
N PRO A 151 1.14 -3.46 -18.85
CA PRO A 151 1.77 -3.94 -17.63
C PRO A 151 3.15 -4.55 -17.93
N ASP A 152 4.10 -4.43 -17.00
CA ASP A 152 5.51 -4.83 -17.09
C ASP A 152 6.38 -3.96 -18.03
N ASP A 153 5.83 -2.96 -18.69
CA ASP A 153 6.63 -1.93 -19.36
C ASP A 153 7.43 -1.13 -18.33
N VAL A 154 8.68 -0.83 -18.63
CA VAL A 154 9.52 0.01 -17.76
C VAL A 154 9.75 1.37 -18.39
N ILE A 155 9.24 2.43 -17.75
CA ILE A 155 9.50 3.81 -18.13
C ILE A 155 10.93 4.16 -17.73
N VAL A 156 11.77 4.47 -18.69
CA VAL A 156 13.19 4.80 -18.48
C VAL A 156 13.52 6.28 -18.71
N ALA A 157 12.63 7.03 -19.39
CA ALA A 157 12.73 8.48 -19.51
C ALA A 157 11.36 9.11 -19.80
N ILE A 158 11.18 10.37 -19.37
CA ILE A 158 10.04 11.23 -19.69
C ILE A 158 10.58 12.54 -20.28
N ASN A 159 10.12 12.89 -21.49
CA ASN A 159 10.61 14.06 -22.26
C ASN A 159 12.16 14.11 -22.33
N GLY A 160 12.80 12.93 -22.50
CA GLY A 160 14.26 12.76 -22.58
C GLY A 160 14.99 12.83 -21.23
N LYS A 161 14.32 13.16 -20.13
CA LYS A 161 14.91 13.11 -18.78
C LYS A 161 14.82 11.66 -18.24
N ARG A 162 15.93 11.15 -17.73
CA ARG A 162 16.02 9.79 -17.17
C ARG A 162 15.07 9.62 -15.99
N VAL A 163 14.41 8.47 -15.94
CA VAL A 163 13.58 7.98 -14.84
C VAL A 163 14.30 6.81 -14.19
N GLN A 164 14.44 6.82 -12.87
CA GLN A 164 15.05 5.76 -12.08
C GLN A 164 14.09 5.17 -11.04
N SER A 165 13.00 5.90 -10.73
CA SER A 165 12.03 5.51 -9.71
C SER A 165 10.62 5.97 -10.07
N LYS A 166 9.59 5.47 -9.36
CA LYS A 166 8.23 5.99 -9.45
C LYS A 166 8.16 7.48 -9.10
N ASN A 167 8.97 7.94 -8.14
CA ASN A 167 9.00 9.33 -7.72
C ASN A 167 9.48 10.28 -8.83
N ASP A 168 10.38 9.81 -9.70
CA ASP A 168 10.80 10.57 -10.87
C ASP A 168 9.63 10.76 -11.86
N VAL A 169 8.78 9.73 -12.02
CA VAL A 169 7.57 9.84 -12.85
C VAL A 169 6.61 10.87 -12.26
N PHE A 170 6.32 10.81 -10.95
CA PHE A 170 5.44 11.78 -10.30
C PHE A 170 5.99 13.20 -10.40
N THR A 171 7.29 13.39 -10.18
CA THR A 171 7.96 14.68 -10.31
C THR A 171 7.88 15.22 -11.75
N ALA A 172 8.16 14.37 -12.73
CA ALA A 172 8.04 14.76 -14.13
C ALA A 172 6.61 15.16 -14.49
N MET A 173 5.62 14.33 -14.13
CA MET A 173 4.22 14.55 -14.45
C MET A 173 3.62 15.77 -13.74
N SER A 174 4.05 16.09 -12.52
CA SER A 174 3.58 17.25 -11.76
C SER A 174 3.90 18.60 -12.45
N SER A 175 4.89 18.62 -13.33
CA SER A 175 5.26 19.81 -14.09
C SER A 175 4.39 20.06 -15.33
N HIS A 176 3.51 19.11 -15.69
CA HIS A 176 2.66 19.17 -16.89
C HIS A 176 1.25 19.63 -16.57
N LYS A 177 0.62 20.29 -17.55
CA LYS A 177 -0.79 20.70 -17.50
C LYS A 177 -1.66 19.67 -18.20
N ILE A 178 -2.94 19.66 -17.86
CA ILE A 178 -3.95 18.88 -18.57
C ILE A 178 -3.98 19.34 -20.03
N GLY A 179 -3.84 18.38 -20.96
CA GLY A 179 -3.79 18.61 -22.39
C GLY A 179 -2.38 18.70 -22.98
N ASP A 180 -1.33 18.72 -22.17
CA ASP A 180 0.05 18.68 -22.67
C ASP A 180 0.37 17.32 -23.30
N THR A 181 1.26 17.35 -24.31
CA THR A 181 1.80 16.10 -24.88
C THR A 181 3.10 15.75 -24.17
N VAL A 182 3.16 14.54 -23.63
CA VAL A 182 4.31 13.99 -22.90
C VAL A 182 4.86 12.80 -23.66
N SER A 183 6.20 12.73 -23.77
CA SER A 183 6.93 11.65 -24.43
C SER A 183 7.50 10.69 -23.38
N PHE A 184 7.14 9.43 -23.46
CA PHE A 184 7.62 8.35 -22.60
C PHE A 184 8.59 7.47 -23.40
N THR A 185 9.82 7.34 -22.93
CA THR A 185 10.73 6.29 -23.43
C THR A 185 10.52 5.06 -22.57
N VAL A 186 10.14 3.97 -23.19
CA VAL A 186 9.68 2.75 -22.53
C VAL A 186 10.50 1.56 -23.01
N ARG A 187 10.86 0.68 -22.09
CA ARG A 187 11.47 -0.60 -22.36
C ARG A 187 10.45 -1.72 -22.14
N ARG A 188 10.16 -2.49 -23.18
CA ARG A 188 9.34 -3.71 -23.17
C ARG A 188 10.21 -4.91 -23.51
N GLY A 189 10.54 -5.71 -22.53
CA GLY A 189 11.54 -6.78 -22.68
C GLY A 189 12.89 -6.21 -23.14
N LYS A 190 13.30 -6.57 -24.35
CA LYS A 190 14.57 -6.11 -24.96
C LYS A 190 14.43 -4.89 -25.87
N GLN A 191 13.20 -4.46 -26.16
CA GLN A 191 12.94 -3.35 -27.05
C GLN A 191 12.78 -2.04 -26.26
N THR A 192 13.29 -0.95 -26.85
CA THR A 192 13.05 0.41 -26.32
C THR A 192 12.40 1.23 -27.41
N PHE A 193 11.31 1.88 -27.06
CA PHE A 193 10.53 2.71 -27.98
C PHE A 193 10.04 3.98 -27.29
N VAL A 194 9.47 4.91 -28.04
CA VAL A 194 8.95 6.17 -27.52
C VAL A 194 7.47 6.29 -27.86
N GLU A 195 6.65 6.44 -26.79
CA GLU A 195 5.24 6.75 -26.93
C GLU A 195 4.94 8.18 -26.53
N ARG A 196 4.08 8.83 -27.33
CA ARG A 196 3.61 10.18 -27.04
C ARG A 196 2.13 10.14 -26.71
N MET A 197 1.77 10.76 -25.59
CA MET A 197 0.41 10.78 -25.09
C MET A 197 0.02 12.18 -24.65
N ARG A 198 -1.23 12.53 -24.92
CA ARG A 198 -1.80 13.76 -24.41
C ARG A 198 -2.35 13.50 -23.01
N THR A 199 -1.98 14.32 -22.05
CA THR A 199 -2.47 14.20 -20.68
C THR A 199 -3.95 14.57 -20.58
N VAL A 200 -4.62 13.93 -19.64
CA VAL A 200 -6.03 14.22 -19.29
C VAL A 200 -6.14 14.56 -17.81
N SER A 201 -7.31 14.98 -17.38
CA SER A 201 -7.58 15.28 -15.97
C SER A 201 -7.70 13.99 -15.15
N SER A 202 -7.10 13.96 -13.98
CA SER A 202 -7.33 12.90 -12.97
C SER A 202 -8.74 12.95 -12.35
N GLY A 203 -9.48 14.04 -12.56
CA GLY A 203 -10.77 14.28 -11.92
C GLY A 203 -10.64 14.71 -10.45
N GLY A 204 -11.78 14.68 -9.72
CA GLY A 204 -11.83 15.00 -8.30
C GLY A 204 -11.71 16.49 -7.96
N LYS A 205 -11.41 16.78 -6.68
CA LYS A 205 -11.36 18.15 -6.14
C LYS A 205 -10.07 18.90 -6.50
N SER A 206 -9.00 18.18 -6.80
CA SER A 206 -7.68 18.74 -7.15
C SER A 206 -7.16 18.06 -8.41
N PRO A 207 -7.74 18.41 -9.58
CA PRO A 207 -7.40 17.75 -10.83
C PRO A 207 -5.96 18.06 -11.25
N HIS A 208 -5.24 17.02 -11.70
CA HIS A 208 -3.87 17.12 -12.22
C HIS A 208 -3.74 16.32 -13.52
N ALA A 209 -2.63 16.48 -14.21
CA ALA A 209 -2.37 15.83 -15.49
C ALA A 209 -1.96 14.38 -15.29
N ILE A 210 -2.65 13.45 -15.96
CA ILE A 210 -2.33 12.00 -15.96
C ILE A 210 -2.37 11.43 -17.37
N VAL A 211 -1.77 10.24 -17.55
CA VAL A 211 -1.92 9.40 -18.75
C VAL A 211 -2.61 8.06 -18.45
N GLY A 212 -2.80 7.72 -17.16
CA GLY A 212 -3.55 6.53 -16.73
C GLY A 212 -2.70 5.29 -16.60
N VAL A 213 -1.54 5.41 -15.96
CA VAL A 213 -0.71 4.27 -15.53
C VAL A 213 -0.51 4.30 -14.03
N VAL A 214 -0.45 3.13 -13.41
CA VAL A 214 0.04 2.91 -12.06
C VAL A 214 1.46 2.38 -12.18
N VAL A 215 2.39 2.94 -11.42
CA VAL A 215 3.81 2.61 -11.55
C VAL A 215 4.46 2.34 -10.20
N GLU A 216 5.41 1.41 -10.20
CA GLU A 216 6.31 1.12 -9.09
C GLU A 216 7.77 1.29 -9.52
N THR A 217 8.69 1.42 -8.56
CA THR A 217 10.12 1.50 -8.86
C THR A 217 10.62 0.16 -9.40
N ALA A 218 11.05 0.13 -10.65
CA ALA A 218 11.62 -1.08 -11.26
C ALA A 218 13.04 -1.33 -10.73
N VAL A 219 13.29 -2.55 -10.25
CA VAL A 219 14.58 -2.93 -9.67
C VAL A 219 15.15 -4.18 -10.33
N ASP A 220 16.49 -4.21 -10.43
CA ASP A 220 17.27 -5.39 -10.76
C ASP A 220 17.95 -5.89 -9.48
N ILE A 221 17.53 -7.06 -8.99
CA ILE A 221 17.91 -7.58 -7.67
C ILE A 221 18.57 -8.94 -7.84
N HIS A 222 19.81 -9.08 -7.36
CA HIS A 222 20.48 -10.35 -7.21
C HIS A 222 20.92 -10.55 -5.76
N LEU A 223 20.28 -11.50 -5.08
CA LEU A 223 20.56 -11.83 -3.69
C LEU A 223 21.63 -12.93 -3.60
N PRO A 224 22.64 -12.81 -2.71
CA PRO A 224 23.67 -13.84 -2.49
C PRO A 224 23.18 -15.00 -1.63
N LEU A 225 22.05 -14.84 -0.92
CA LEU A 225 21.42 -15.85 -0.06
C LEU A 225 19.95 -15.97 -0.43
N HIS A 226 19.41 -17.16 -0.21
CA HIS A 226 17.95 -17.34 -0.34
C HIS A 226 17.24 -16.69 0.85
N VAL A 227 16.32 -15.78 0.53
CA VAL A 227 15.39 -15.16 1.48
C VAL A 227 13.99 -15.38 0.97
N SER A 228 13.13 -15.92 1.81
CA SER A 228 11.70 -16.08 1.53
C SER A 228 10.90 -15.24 2.51
N ILE A 229 9.99 -14.45 1.99
CA ILE A 229 9.03 -13.65 2.78
C ILE A 229 7.64 -13.95 2.24
N ASP A 230 6.73 -14.40 3.08
CA ASP A 230 5.34 -14.69 2.71
C ASP A 230 4.38 -13.89 3.59
N ALA A 231 3.88 -12.79 3.08
CA ALA A 231 2.88 -11.97 3.75
C ALA A 231 1.44 -12.48 3.54
N GLY A 232 1.25 -13.64 2.90
CA GLY A 232 -0.06 -14.20 2.59
C GLY A 232 -0.90 -13.28 1.72
N GLY A 233 -2.09 -12.95 2.20
CA GLY A 233 -3.02 -12.07 1.49
C GLY A 233 -2.90 -10.58 1.86
N VAL A 234 -1.90 -10.13 2.60
CA VAL A 234 -1.68 -8.72 2.93
C VAL A 234 -1.20 -7.98 1.68
N GLY A 235 -1.74 -6.80 1.41
CA GLY A 235 -1.40 -5.98 0.26
C GLY A 235 -0.77 -4.64 0.64
N GLY A 236 -0.17 -3.99 -0.34
CA GLY A 236 0.52 -2.70 -0.18
C GLY A 236 1.94 -2.82 0.37
N PRO A 237 2.82 -1.85 0.06
CA PRO A 237 4.27 -1.97 0.30
C PRO A 237 4.70 -1.65 1.74
N SER A 238 3.76 -1.24 2.61
CA SER A 238 4.04 -0.61 3.91
C SER A 238 4.61 -1.53 5.00
N ALA A 239 4.67 -2.85 4.77
CA ALA A 239 5.33 -3.80 5.68
C ALA A 239 6.84 -3.99 5.37
N GLY A 240 7.35 -3.39 4.30
CA GLY A 240 8.73 -3.57 3.83
C GLY A 240 9.78 -3.27 4.89
N LEU A 241 9.61 -2.21 5.67
CA LEU A 241 10.51 -1.90 6.78
C LEU A 241 10.54 -3.00 7.84
N ALA A 242 9.37 -3.54 8.20
CA ALA A 242 9.29 -4.63 9.20
C ALA A 242 9.97 -5.90 8.68
N PHE A 243 9.76 -6.24 7.40
CA PHE A 243 10.44 -7.37 6.77
C PHE A 243 11.95 -7.18 6.74
N ALA A 244 12.44 -5.98 6.38
CA ALA A 244 13.87 -5.69 6.35
C ALA A 244 14.51 -5.84 7.73
N ILE A 245 13.85 -5.35 8.78
CA ILE A 245 14.33 -5.49 10.17
C ILE A 245 14.35 -6.97 10.58
N GLN A 246 13.33 -7.77 10.23
CA GLN A 246 13.30 -9.19 10.57
C GLN A 246 14.41 -9.97 9.84
N VAL A 247 14.59 -9.75 8.53
CA VAL A 247 15.69 -10.38 7.76
C VAL A 247 17.04 -10.05 8.37
N LEU A 248 17.24 -8.78 8.79
CA LEU A 248 18.46 -8.38 9.47
C LEU A 248 18.61 -9.07 10.83
N ALA A 249 17.53 -9.17 11.60
CA ALA A 249 17.54 -9.81 12.93
C ALA A 249 17.81 -11.32 12.85
N GLU A 250 17.43 -12.02 11.78
CA GLU A 250 17.79 -13.42 11.56
C GLU A 250 19.29 -13.61 11.26
N LEU A 251 19.94 -12.61 10.67
CA LEU A 251 21.37 -12.64 10.36
C LEU A 251 22.23 -12.11 11.51
N GLU A 252 21.68 -11.18 12.27
CA GLU A 252 22.33 -10.49 13.39
C GLU A 252 21.40 -10.51 14.61
N PRO A 253 21.32 -11.63 15.36
CA PRO A 253 20.31 -11.83 16.41
C PRO A 253 20.29 -10.78 17.52
N ASP A 254 21.40 -10.10 17.74
CA ASP A 254 21.53 -9.07 18.78
C ASP A 254 21.01 -7.69 18.34
N VAL A 255 20.68 -7.49 17.06
CA VAL A 255 20.26 -6.19 16.51
C VAL A 255 19.01 -5.62 17.18
N LEU A 256 18.13 -6.49 17.69
CA LEU A 256 16.90 -6.07 18.37
C LEU A 256 17.13 -5.71 19.85
N HIS A 257 18.31 -6.00 20.41
CA HIS A 257 18.63 -5.80 21.84
C HIS A 257 17.53 -6.31 22.80
N GLY A 258 16.83 -7.36 22.43
CA GLY A 258 15.73 -7.95 23.18
C GLY A 258 14.39 -7.19 23.11
N HIS A 259 14.30 -6.12 22.32
CA HIS A 259 13.09 -5.32 22.19
C HIS A 259 12.06 -5.93 21.23
N LYS A 260 10.78 -5.70 21.52
CA LYS A 260 9.69 -5.88 20.56
C LYS A 260 9.54 -4.59 19.77
N ILE A 261 9.56 -4.69 18.45
CA ILE A 261 9.52 -3.55 17.53
C ILE A 261 8.29 -3.67 16.63
N ALA A 262 7.36 -2.73 16.72
CA ALA A 262 6.31 -2.56 15.71
C ALA A 262 6.81 -1.57 14.65
N ALA A 263 6.92 -2.03 13.40
CA ALA A 263 7.44 -1.21 12.31
C ALA A 263 6.45 -1.17 11.14
N THR A 264 6.40 -0.01 10.47
CA THR A 264 5.67 0.19 9.22
C THR A 264 6.40 1.24 8.39
N GLY A 265 6.45 1.04 7.10
CA GLY A 265 7.10 1.92 6.13
C GLY A 265 7.35 1.17 4.83
N GLU A 266 7.20 1.84 3.72
CA GLU A 266 7.68 1.36 2.43
C GLU A 266 9.18 1.57 2.37
N ILE A 267 9.94 0.52 2.05
CA ILE A 267 11.40 0.61 1.97
C ILE A 267 11.84 0.69 0.51
N GLU A 268 12.58 1.74 0.19
CA GLU A 268 13.11 1.97 -1.15
C GLU A 268 14.46 1.25 -1.37
N PRO A 269 14.85 0.98 -2.62
CA PRO A 269 16.12 0.32 -2.94
C PRO A 269 17.38 0.98 -2.39
N ASN A 270 17.33 2.30 -2.12
CA ASN A 270 18.42 3.05 -1.49
C ASN A 270 18.44 2.93 0.04
N GLY A 271 17.42 2.27 0.63
CA GLY A 271 17.24 2.13 2.08
C GLY A 271 16.44 3.27 2.72
N ALA A 272 15.96 4.24 1.96
CA ALA A 272 15.04 5.25 2.46
C ALA A 272 13.69 4.62 2.83
N VAL A 273 13.01 5.20 3.81
CA VAL A 273 11.67 4.79 4.23
C VAL A 273 10.69 5.87 3.81
N GLU A 274 9.75 5.50 2.96
CA GLU A 274 8.74 6.41 2.44
C GLU A 274 7.51 6.48 3.38
N PRO A 275 6.80 7.64 3.37
CA PRO A 275 5.58 7.83 4.13
C PRO A 275 4.48 6.87 3.66
N ILE A 276 3.70 6.36 4.60
CA ILE A 276 2.60 5.43 4.35
C ILE A 276 1.26 5.97 4.85
N GLY A 277 0.17 5.44 4.28
CA GLY A 277 -1.19 5.74 4.74
C GLY A 277 -1.57 5.01 6.03
N GLY A 278 -2.65 5.49 6.68
CA GLY A 278 -3.27 4.81 7.81
C GLY A 278 -2.43 4.82 9.10
N VAL A 279 -1.51 5.76 9.28
CA VAL A 279 -0.61 5.83 10.45
C VAL A 279 -1.38 5.85 11.76
N LYS A 280 -2.52 6.57 11.84
CA LYS A 280 -3.40 6.58 13.02
C LYS A 280 -3.89 5.17 13.37
N GLN A 281 -4.43 4.44 12.37
CA GLN A 281 -4.96 3.09 12.55
C GLN A 281 -3.85 2.12 12.96
N LYS A 282 -2.71 2.20 12.29
CA LYS A 282 -1.52 1.37 12.57
C LYS A 282 -0.98 1.62 13.97
N THR A 283 -0.93 2.87 14.43
CA THR A 283 -0.53 3.20 15.81
C THR A 283 -1.50 2.61 16.83
N ILE A 284 -2.81 2.69 16.56
CA ILE A 284 -3.82 2.07 17.44
C ILE A 284 -3.65 0.55 17.45
N GLY A 285 -3.41 -0.08 16.30
CA GLY A 285 -3.16 -1.52 16.19
C GLY A 285 -1.95 -1.96 17.01
N ALA A 286 -0.83 -1.25 16.92
CA ALA A 286 0.36 -1.53 17.72
C ALA A 286 0.13 -1.44 19.23
N LEU A 287 -0.79 -0.55 19.67
CA LEU A 287 -1.11 -0.35 21.08
C LEU A 287 -2.09 -1.41 21.63
N ILE A 288 -2.97 -1.96 20.77
CA ILE A 288 -3.96 -2.96 21.20
C ILE A 288 -3.29 -4.24 21.72
N ASP A 289 -2.18 -4.65 21.11
CA ASP A 289 -1.48 -5.92 21.44
C ASP A 289 -0.37 -5.77 22.50
N GLU A 290 -0.36 -4.68 23.27
CA GLU A 290 0.66 -4.42 24.30
C GLU A 290 2.12 -4.52 23.80
N ILE A 291 2.34 -4.40 22.50
CA ILE A 291 3.70 -4.44 21.92
C ILE A 291 4.47 -3.19 22.35
N ALA A 292 3.75 -2.13 22.66
CA ALA A 292 4.31 -0.86 23.09
C ALA A 292 3.65 -0.30 24.36
N PRO A 293 3.74 -0.95 25.54
CA PRO A 293 3.38 -0.26 26.77
C PRO A 293 4.43 0.83 27.00
N GLY A 294 4.12 2.08 26.66
CA GLY A 294 4.94 3.24 27.00
C GLY A 294 5.85 3.80 25.89
N PHE A 295 5.66 3.47 24.61
CA PHE A 295 6.32 4.22 23.55
C PHE A 295 5.72 5.60 23.39
N PRO A 296 6.55 6.70 23.51
CA PRO A 296 6.10 7.99 23.03
C PRO A 296 5.83 7.82 21.53
N ALA A 297 4.65 8.25 21.10
CA ALA A 297 4.36 8.34 19.67
C ALA A 297 5.49 9.14 19.02
N VAL A 298 6.34 8.50 18.24
CA VAL A 298 7.29 9.17 17.36
C VAL A 298 6.44 9.74 16.23
N GLY A 299 5.81 10.85 16.53
CA GLY A 299 5.11 11.67 15.57
C GLY A 299 6.10 12.52 14.82
N LYS A 300 5.94 12.54 13.52
CA LYS A 300 6.62 13.35 12.51
C LYS A 300 8.02 12.83 12.15
N LEU A 301 8.06 12.00 11.16
CA LEU A 301 9.04 12.08 10.10
C LEU A 301 8.48 12.93 8.96
#